data_08658415683e6d55910f985bada47f26
#
_entry.id   08658415683e6d55910f985bada47f26
#
_cell.length_a   1.000
_cell.length_b   1.000
_cell.length_c   1.000
_cell.angle_alpha   90.00
_cell.angle_beta   90.00
_cell.angle_gamma   90.00
#
_symmetry.space_group_name_H-M   'P 1'
#
loop_
_entity.id
_entity.type
_entity.pdbx_description
1 polymer ?
#
loop_
_entity_poly.entity_id
_entity_poly.type
_entity_poly.pdbx_seq_one_letter_code
_entity_poly.pdbx_strand_id
1 'polypeptide(L)'
;MPKAILVDTDVLVDYLHEHPPAVEYLESRHEDLSTSAVVVAELYAGVREGKERTALNTLLSLFEVIPIDMNLAERGGLLRRDFGPKHGTGLADALIAATAQQTGAELVTLNAKHFPMLQNVTVPYKK
;
A
#
# COMPACT_ATOMS: atom_id res chain seq x y z
N MET A 1 2.91 20.07 8.93
CA MET A 1 3.73 18.96 8.36
C MET A 1 2.89 18.11 7.45
N PRO A 2 3.33 17.85 6.23
CA PRO A 2 2.64 16.88 5.39
C PRO A 2 2.65 15.52 6.08
N LYS A 3 1.53 14.84 6.01
CA LYS A 3 1.40 13.52 6.61
C LYS A 3 1.97 12.48 5.65
N ALA A 4 2.71 11.52 6.18
CA ALA A 4 3.20 10.40 5.36
C ALA A 4 2.01 9.65 4.77
N ILE A 5 2.17 9.15 3.55
CA ILE A 5 1.18 8.30 2.93
C ILE A 5 1.71 6.88 2.84
N LEU A 6 0.81 5.93 2.99
CA LEU A 6 1.11 4.50 2.82
C LEU A 6 0.41 4.06 1.54
N VAL A 7 1.19 3.69 0.52
CA VAL A 7 0.64 3.43 -0.81
C VAL A 7 0.39 1.94 -1.00
N ASP A 8 -0.83 1.60 -1.43
CA ASP A 8 -1.23 0.22 -1.67
C ASP A 8 -0.72 -0.28 -3.02
N THR A 9 -0.73 -1.59 -3.19
CA THR A 9 -0.24 -2.29 -4.38
C THR A 9 -0.87 -1.77 -5.67
N ASP A 10 -2.20 -1.57 -5.67
CA ASP A 10 -2.93 -1.20 -6.89
C ASP A 10 -2.45 0.12 -7.49
N VAL A 11 -2.16 1.10 -6.65
CA VAL A 11 -1.65 2.40 -7.11
C VAL A 11 -0.24 2.26 -7.67
N LEU A 12 0.60 1.42 -7.02
CA LEU A 12 1.97 1.20 -7.50
C LEU A 12 2.02 0.43 -8.81
N VAL A 13 1.10 -0.52 -9.00
CA VAL A 13 0.97 -1.23 -10.28
C VAL A 13 0.62 -0.23 -11.39
N ASP A 14 -0.33 0.67 -11.13
CA ASP A 14 -0.71 1.70 -12.10
C ASP A 14 0.47 2.62 -12.43
N TYR A 15 1.26 2.99 -11.41
CA TYR A 15 2.44 3.81 -11.64
C TYR A 15 3.45 3.10 -12.55
N LEU A 16 3.69 1.81 -12.31
CA LEU A 16 4.61 1.02 -13.12
C LEU A 16 4.12 0.87 -14.56
N HIS A 17 2.81 0.90 -14.78
CA HIS A 17 2.20 0.86 -16.12
C HIS A 17 2.04 2.26 -16.71
N GLU A 18 2.62 3.26 -16.08
CA GLU A 18 2.61 4.64 -16.57
C GLU A 18 1.21 5.23 -16.73
N HIS A 19 0.27 4.80 -15.87
CA HIS A 19 -1.08 5.36 -15.84
C HIS A 19 -0.98 6.82 -15.35
N PRO A 20 -1.33 7.81 -16.20
CA PRO A 20 -1.04 9.22 -15.87
C PRO A 20 -1.56 9.71 -14.51
N PRO A 21 -2.80 9.41 -14.08
CA PRO A 21 -3.23 9.87 -12.77
C PRO A 21 -2.40 9.33 -11.60
N ALA A 22 -1.92 8.07 -11.72
CA ALA A 22 -1.06 7.49 -10.67
C ALA A 22 0.29 8.20 -10.65
N VAL A 23 0.87 8.45 -11.82
CA VAL A 23 2.16 9.13 -11.92
C VAL A 23 2.07 10.54 -11.33
N GLU A 24 1.03 11.29 -11.72
CA GLU A 24 0.82 12.65 -11.20
C GLU A 24 0.66 12.65 -9.69
N TYR A 25 -0.15 11.73 -9.17
CA TYR A 25 -0.42 11.71 -7.73
C TYR A 25 0.86 11.44 -6.94
N LEU A 26 1.60 10.41 -7.30
CA LEU A 26 2.80 10.03 -6.54
C LEU A 26 3.90 11.08 -6.68
N GLU A 27 4.05 11.68 -7.85
CA GLU A 27 5.02 12.76 -8.03
C GLU A 27 4.66 13.98 -7.17
N SER A 28 3.38 14.26 -6.98
CA SER A 28 2.93 15.37 -6.13
C SER A 28 3.22 15.12 -4.64
N ARG A 29 3.46 13.87 -4.25
CA ARG A 29 3.70 13.48 -2.86
C ARG A 29 5.07 12.86 -2.65
N HIS A 30 6.02 13.14 -3.53
CA HIS A 30 7.32 12.45 -3.57
C HIS A 30 8.14 12.49 -2.27
N GLU A 31 7.85 13.42 -1.37
CA GLU A 31 8.58 13.52 -0.10
C GLU A 31 7.97 12.69 1.02
N ASP A 32 6.79 12.12 0.81
CA ASP A 32 6.00 11.50 1.88
C ASP A 32 5.76 10.01 1.65
N LEU A 33 6.48 9.37 0.73
CA LEU A 33 6.17 8.03 0.26
C LEU A 33 6.59 6.93 1.23
N SER A 34 5.64 6.12 1.65
CA SER A 34 5.92 4.87 2.37
C SER A 34 5.03 3.76 1.84
N THR A 35 5.42 2.52 2.10
CA THR A 35 4.62 1.35 1.77
C THR A 35 4.94 0.21 2.73
N SER A 36 4.11 -0.82 2.72
CA SER A 36 4.29 -1.98 3.58
C SER A 36 5.20 -3.01 2.91
N ALA A 37 5.95 -3.77 3.71
CA ALA A 37 6.69 -4.92 3.21
C ALA A 37 5.78 -5.92 2.51
N VAL A 38 4.50 -6.01 2.89
CA VAL A 38 3.51 -6.85 2.20
C VAL A 38 3.30 -6.40 0.76
N VAL A 39 3.21 -5.09 0.54
CA VAL A 39 3.07 -4.53 -0.80
C VAL A 39 4.29 -4.87 -1.65
N VAL A 40 5.48 -4.74 -1.07
CA VAL A 40 6.73 -5.11 -1.75
C VAL A 40 6.68 -6.56 -2.21
N ALA A 41 6.25 -7.47 -1.32
CA ALA A 41 6.15 -8.88 -1.65
C ALA A 41 5.14 -9.13 -2.79
N GLU A 42 3.98 -8.47 -2.74
CA GLU A 42 2.98 -8.60 -3.80
C GLU A 42 3.50 -8.12 -5.16
N LEU A 43 4.23 -7.02 -5.16
CA LEU A 43 4.79 -6.47 -6.40
C LEU A 43 5.83 -7.41 -7.01
N TYR A 44 6.73 -7.93 -6.19
CA TYR A 44 7.73 -8.87 -6.69
C TYR A 44 7.12 -10.22 -7.11
N ALA A 45 6.04 -10.63 -6.49
CA ALA A 45 5.37 -11.87 -6.88
C ALA A 45 4.85 -11.84 -8.32
N GLY A 46 4.50 -10.65 -8.82
CA GLY A 46 3.97 -10.48 -10.17
C GLY A 46 4.94 -9.91 -11.18
N VAL A 47 6.19 -9.63 -10.80
CA VAL A 47 7.12 -8.92 -11.67
C VAL A 47 7.78 -9.84 -12.70
N ARG A 48 8.02 -9.32 -13.91
CA ARG A 48 8.78 -10.02 -14.94
C ARG A 48 10.24 -9.63 -14.85
N GLU A 49 11.13 -10.58 -15.15
CA GLU A 49 12.56 -10.30 -15.17
C GLU A 49 12.91 -9.31 -16.28
N GLY A 50 13.99 -8.57 -16.09
CA GLY A 50 14.47 -7.59 -17.05
C GLY A 50 14.03 -6.17 -16.72
N LYS A 51 13.50 -5.46 -17.71
CA LYS A 51 13.13 -4.04 -17.56
C LYS A 51 12.11 -3.80 -16.46
N GLU A 52 11.14 -4.70 -16.33
CA GLU A 52 10.08 -4.54 -15.34
C GLU A 52 10.63 -4.65 -13.92
N ARG A 53 11.48 -5.64 -13.69
CA ARG A 53 12.11 -5.81 -12.38
C ARG A 53 13.02 -4.62 -12.04
N THR A 54 13.77 -4.12 -13.02
CA THR A 54 14.61 -2.96 -12.83
C THR A 54 13.79 -1.72 -12.48
N ALA A 55 12.67 -1.52 -13.19
CA ALA A 55 11.78 -0.39 -12.91
C ALA A 55 11.19 -0.49 -11.51
N LEU A 56 10.80 -1.70 -11.08
CA LEU A 56 10.27 -1.91 -9.74
C LEU A 56 11.33 -1.62 -8.67
N ASN A 57 12.56 -2.10 -8.87
CA ASN A 57 13.65 -1.82 -7.93
C ASN A 57 13.85 -0.32 -7.78
N THR A 58 13.84 0.42 -8.89
CA THR A 58 14.01 1.87 -8.87
C THR A 58 12.86 2.55 -8.14
N LEU A 59 11.62 2.14 -8.43
CA LEU A 59 10.45 2.70 -7.77
C LEU A 59 10.53 2.51 -6.26
N LEU A 60 10.81 1.30 -5.80
CA LEU A 60 10.83 1.00 -4.37
C LEU A 60 11.95 1.73 -3.62
N SER A 61 13.03 2.12 -4.32
CA SER A 61 14.10 2.89 -3.70
C SER A 61 13.64 4.27 -3.25
N LEU A 62 12.50 4.75 -3.75
CA LEU A 62 11.93 6.06 -3.39
C LEU A 62 11.04 6.00 -2.15
N PHE A 63 10.78 4.81 -1.64
CA PHE A 63 9.81 4.60 -0.56
C PHE A 63 10.50 4.20 0.74
N GLU A 64 9.93 4.67 1.85
CA GLU A 64 10.22 4.05 3.14
C GLU A 64 9.39 2.77 3.23
N VAL A 65 10.04 1.62 3.33
CA VAL A 65 9.34 0.34 3.44
C VAL A 65 9.21 -0.03 4.91
N ILE A 66 7.97 -0.17 5.37
CA ILE A 66 7.67 -0.49 6.77
C ILE A 66 7.66 -2.01 6.92
N PRO A 67 8.56 -2.57 7.75
CA PRO A 67 8.62 -4.03 7.93
C PRO A 67 7.42 -4.56 8.73
N ILE A 68 7.12 -5.84 8.55
CA ILE A 68 6.09 -6.52 9.35
C ILE A 68 6.79 -7.22 10.52
N ASP A 69 6.74 -6.60 11.69
CA ASP A 69 7.27 -7.19 12.91
C ASP A 69 6.18 -8.00 13.62
N MET A 70 6.50 -8.54 14.79
CA MET A 70 5.56 -9.36 15.54
C MET A 70 4.29 -8.60 15.90
N ASN A 71 4.42 -7.33 16.30
CA ASN A 71 3.27 -6.52 16.67
C ASN A 71 2.34 -6.29 15.47
N LEU A 72 2.91 -5.99 14.32
CA LEU A 72 2.12 -5.80 13.10
C LEU A 72 1.47 -7.11 12.64
N ALA A 73 2.19 -8.22 12.76
CA ALA A 73 1.65 -9.52 12.40
C ALA A 73 0.43 -9.87 13.27
N GLU A 74 0.53 -9.65 14.58
CA GLU A 74 -0.58 -9.91 15.50
C GLU A 74 -1.77 -9.01 15.16
N ARG A 75 -1.55 -7.71 15.03
CA ARG A 75 -2.62 -6.75 14.72
C ARG A 75 -3.29 -7.07 13.39
N GLY A 76 -2.48 -7.37 12.36
CA GLY A 76 -3.02 -7.70 11.05
C GLY A 76 -3.84 -8.97 11.06
N GLY A 77 -3.36 -10.00 11.76
CA GLY A 77 -4.11 -11.24 11.92
C GLY A 77 -5.46 -11.03 12.59
N LEU A 78 -5.48 -10.22 13.66
CA LEU A 78 -6.73 -9.92 14.36
C LEU A 78 -7.71 -9.11 13.49
N LEU A 79 -7.20 -8.16 12.72
CA LEU A 79 -8.05 -7.42 11.77
C LEU A 79 -8.65 -8.33 10.70
N ARG A 80 -7.86 -9.26 10.18
CA ARG A 80 -8.36 -10.24 9.21
C ARG A 80 -9.47 -11.11 9.81
N ARG A 81 -9.28 -11.55 11.05
CA ARG A 81 -10.28 -12.34 11.78
C ARG A 81 -11.60 -11.57 11.90
N ASP A 82 -11.51 -10.29 12.29
CA ASP A 82 -12.70 -9.50 12.64
C ASP A 82 -13.41 -8.92 11.41
N PHE A 83 -12.69 -8.56 10.38
CA PHE A 83 -13.27 -7.86 9.21
C PHE A 83 -13.36 -8.71 7.95
N GLY A 84 -12.59 -9.80 7.86
CA GLY A 84 -12.56 -10.62 6.65
C GLY A 84 -13.91 -11.18 6.24
N PRO A 85 -14.66 -11.83 7.16
CA PRO A 85 -15.92 -12.48 6.79
C PRO A 85 -16.98 -11.52 6.28
N LYS A 86 -17.04 -10.30 6.80
CA LYS A 86 -18.09 -9.33 6.42
C LYS A 86 -17.69 -8.39 5.30
N HIS A 87 -16.41 -8.08 5.20
CA HIS A 87 -15.93 -6.99 4.33
C HIS A 87 -14.98 -7.45 3.24
N GLY A 88 -14.69 -8.74 3.16
CA GLY A 88 -13.79 -9.25 2.15
C GLY A 88 -12.33 -8.85 2.35
N THR A 89 -11.97 -8.40 3.56
CA THR A 89 -10.60 -8.00 3.86
C THR A 89 -9.70 -9.23 3.93
N GLY A 90 -8.77 -9.35 2.98
CA GLY A 90 -7.79 -10.43 2.98
C GLY A 90 -6.68 -10.19 3.98
N LEU A 91 -5.79 -11.19 4.12
CA LEU A 91 -4.67 -11.08 5.05
C LEU A 91 -3.71 -9.95 4.66
N ALA A 92 -3.39 -9.82 3.37
CA ALA A 92 -2.52 -8.74 2.91
C ALA A 92 -3.12 -7.38 3.22
N ASP A 93 -4.42 -7.18 2.92
CA ASP A 93 -5.11 -5.94 3.23
C ASP A 93 -5.11 -5.65 4.73
N ALA A 94 -5.33 -6.67 5.54
CA ALA A 94 -5.33 -6.51 6.99
C ALA A 94 -3.96 -6.08 7.52
N LEU A 95 -2.88 -6.63 6.96
CA LEU A 95 -1.52 -6.25 7.34
C LEU A 95 -1.21 -4.81 6.90
N ILE A 96 -1.68 -4.41 5.73
CA ILE A 96 -1.54 -3.03 5.25
C ILE A 96 -2.31 -2.08 6.18
N ALA A 97 -3.54 -2.46 6.56
CA ALA A 97 -4.34 -1.66 7.49
C ALA A 97 -3.64 -1.51 8.85
N ALA A 98 -3.08 -2.61 9.37
CA ALA A 98 -2.35 -2.57 10.64
C ALA A 98 -1.15 -1.62 10.55
N THR A 99 -0.45 -1.63 9.42
CA THR A 99 0.68 -0.74 9.18
C THR A 99 0.24 0.72 9.20
N ALA A 100 -0.88 1.03 8.52
CA ALA A 100 -1.41 2.39 8.51
C ALA A 100 -1.80 2.85 9.92
N GLN A 101 -2.44 1.99 10.70
CA GLN A 101 -2.82 2.32 12.08
C GLN A 101 -1.59 2.57 12.96
N GLN A 102 -0.57 1.73 12.85
CA GLN A 102 0.62 1.85 13.69
C GLN A 102 1.43 3.11 13.35
N THR A 103 1.56 3.45 12.09
CA THR A 103 2.36 4.60 11.65
C THR A 103 1.60 5.91 11.68
N GLY A 104 0.27 5.86 11.73
CA GLY A 104 -0.56 7.04 11.58
C GLY A 104 -0.61 7.58 10.16
N ALA A 105 -0.06 6.85 9.20
CA ALA A 105 -0.05 7.28 7.79
C ALA A 105 -1.44 7.18 7.18
N GLU A 106 -1.69 8.02 6.18
CA GLU A 106 -2.91 7.97 5.38
C GLU A 106 -2.77 6.86 4.33
N LEU A 107 -3.72 5.94 4.28
CA LEU A 107 -3.68 4.89 3.26
C LEU A 107 -4.16 5.42 1.92
N VAL A 108 -3.39 5.20 0.88
CA VAL A 108 -3.72 5.56 -0.50
C VAL A 108 -3.98 4.28 -1.28
N THR A 109 -5.24 4.07 -1.68
CA THR A 109 -5.68 2.83 -2.33
C THR A 109 -6.85 3.12 -3.26
N LEU A 110 -7.06 2.26 -4.25
CA LEU A 110 -8.25 2.33 -5.11
C LEU A 110 -9.40 1.48 -4.55
N ASN A 111 -9.14 0.68 -3.51
CA ASN A 111 -10.08 -0.29 -2.94
C ASN A 111 -10.48 0.04 -1.52
N ALA A 112 -10.96 1.26 -1.29
CA ALA A 112 -11.30 1.74 0.06
C ALA A 112 -12.26 0.81 0.79
N LYS A 113 -13.14 0.10 0.07
CA LYS A 113 -14.13 -0.81 0.67
C LYS A 113 -13.50 -1.99 1.42
N HIS A 114 -12.25 -2.35 1.12
CA HIS A 114 -11.53 -3.42 1.82
C HIS A 114 -10.93 -2.95 3.15
N PHE A 115 -11.02 -1.66 3.45
CA PHE A 115 -10.39 -1.06 4.64
C PHE A 115 -11.39 -0.34 5.54
N PRO A 116 -12.51 -1.01 5.93
CA PRO A 116 -13.54 -0.35 6.75
C PRO A 116 -13.04 0.04 8.13
N MET A 117 -11.95 -0.59 8.61
CA MET A 117 -11.36 -0.30 9.91
C MET A 117 -10.55 0.99 9.93
N LEU A 118 -10.26 1.59 8.77
CA LEU A 118 -9.46 2.80 8.69
C LEU A 118 -10.33 4.04 8.50
N GLN A 119 -9.95 5.12 9.17
CA GLN A 119 -10.63 6.41 9.03
C GLN A 119 -9.99 7.30 7.97
N ASN A 120 -8.68 7.15 7.76
CA ASN A 120 -7.92 7.98 6.84
C ASN A 120 -7.52 7.20 5.59
N VAL A 121 -8.47 7.09 4.66
CA VAL A 121 -8.23 6.43 3.37
C VAL A 121 -8.47 7.43 2.26
N THR A 122 -7.52 7.54 1.35
CA THR A 122 -7.61 8.40 0.18
C THR A 122 -7.67 7.54 -1.08
N VAL A 123 -8.68 7.78 -1.91
CA VAL A 123 -8.74 7.21 -3.26
C VAL A 123 -8.21 8.31 -4.19
N PRO A 124 -6.96 8.17 -4.70
CA PRO A 124 -6.29 9.31 -5.36
C PRO A 124 -6.85 9.64 -6.73
N TYR A 125 -7.51 8.69 -7.38
CA TYR A 125 -8.14 8.90 -8.68
C TYR A 125 -9.13 7.76 -8.94
N LYS A 126 -10.00 7.96 -9.89
CA LYS A 126 -10.96 6.93 -10.31
C LYS A 126 -10.56 6.37 -11.67
N LYS A 127 -10.72 5.08 -11.84
CA LYS A 127 -10.42 4.41 -13.11
C LYS A 127 -11.67 4.15 -13.91
#